data_be2abe3ec368cb8af56cda8f4c28d311
#
_entry.id   be2abe3ec368cb8af56cda8f4c28d311
#
_cell.length_a   1.000
_cell.length_b   1.000
_cell.length_c   1.000
_cell.angle_alpha   90.00
_cell.angle_beta   90.00
_cell.angle_gamma   90.00
#
_symmetry.space_group_name_H-M   'P 1'
#
loop_
_entity.id
_entity.type
_entity.pdbx_description
1 polymer ?
#
loop_
_entity_poly.entity_id
_entity_poly.type
_entity_poly.pdbx_seq_one_letter_code
_entity_poly.pdbx_strand_id
1 'polypeptide(L)'
;MEEENKRLQELLKHERELRKQIEKDFEDTKKDFEDTKKEFEEFKAKHAGTVENLQKALKIKPNIEPSKNPIGAKLKHKGHGRKSPKTFDKEEPLVIEACPNCNTKLQGKTASIRERFVTTIRIINPAQVIKYLLHRKWCHKCKKLVEPEIPGVLPKARFGLNIMLLVMYLHFALRVPGAKICEYFQTIHDINISTGEIPHILTQLAREYGNYYAHLEKLVRAARVKYTDSTSWRIKGKNYVAWVFIATGVVLYKISKSTSHKLPLHVLGKAIKGMTLVVDRHSAFRTLARKAGYLLQLCWSHILEDSRELKHTFGNEGKYVHENLKSIFALAKSLNHQATQEQVDQLKAEILQLTYRHYKHTTIRRFVNNLAHRDLEDLFRFTTDPQIDPTNNISERELRHLVMIRRISHGSRSRRGATVTAQLTSIIQTLRFRKENVLQGLQNILNPLQTTE
;
A
#
# COMPACT_ATOMS: atom_id res chain seq x y z
N MET A 1 -53.76 39.91 -26.71
CA MET A 1 -54.44 39.52 -25.42
C MET A 1 -55.30 38.25 -25.58
N GLU A 2 -56.29 38.20 -26.51
CA GLU A 2 -57.12 36.99 -26.71
C GLU A 2 -56.36 35.76 -27.22
N GLU A 3 -55.46 35.96 -28.17
CA GLU A 3 -54.64 34.89 -28.77
C GLU A 3 -53.60 34.35 -27.76
N GLU A 4 -53.05 35.19 -26.92
CA GLU A 4 -52.13 34.87 -25.85
C GLU A 4 -52.80 34.09 -24.72
N ASN A 5 -54.02 34.45 -24.37
CA ASN A 5 -54.87 33.71 -23.41
C ASN A 5 -55.25 32.31 -23.92
N LYS A 6 -55.52 32.18 -25.22
CA LYS A 6 -55.84 30.88 -25.83
C LYS A 6 -54.61 29.94 -25.81
N ARG A 7 -53.42 30.46 -26.11
CA ARG A 7 -52.15 29.74 -26.06
C ARG A 7 -51.79 29.31 -24.61
N LEU A 8 -52.08 30.17 -23.63
CA LEU A 8 -51.88 29.86 -22.22
C LEU A 8 -52.80 28.72 -21.75
N GLN A 9 -54.06 28.72 -22.19
CA GLN A 9 -55.02 27.67 -21.88
C GLN A 9 -54.64 26.31 -22.51
N GLU A 10 -54.10 26.32 -23.73
CA GLU A 10 -53.58 25.10 -24.38
C GLU A 10 -52.36 24.54 -23.65
N LEU A 11 -51.42 25.39 -23.22
CA LEU A 11 -50.27 25.00 -22.42
C LEU A 11 -50.66 24.41 -21.06
N LEU A 12 -51.62 25.02 -20.38
CA LEU A 12 -52.15 24.52 -19.10
C LEU A 12 -52.87 23.18 -19.26
N LYS A 13 -53.57 22.98 -20.37
CA LYS A 13 -54.22 21.70 -20.68
C LYS A 13 -53.17 20.62 -20.93
N HIS A 14 -52.14 20.93 -21.71
CA HIS A 14 -51.02 20.00 -21.98
C HIS A 14 -50.24 19.65 -20.72
N GLU A 15 -49.97 20.64 -19.86
CA GLU A 15 -49.31 20.40 -18.56
C GLU A 15 -50.13 19.45 -17.66
N ARG A 16 -51.45 19.61 -17.63
CA ARG A 16 -52.35 18.73 -16.85
C ARG A 16 -52.36 17.31 -17.40
N GLU A 17 -52.32 17.14 -18.72
CA GLU A 17 -52.19 15.80 -19.36
C GLU A 17 -50.84 15.15 -19.06
N LEU A 18 -49.78 15.93 -19.12
CA LEU A 18 -48.41 15.47 -18.78
C LEU A 18 -48.29 15.04 -17.32
N ARG A 19 -48.87 15.81 -16.41
CA ARG A 19 -48.90 15.45 -14.98
C ARG A 19 -49.67 14.15 -14.72
N LYS A 20 -50.80 13.95 -15.36
CA LYS A 20 -51.55 12.70 -15.26
C LYS A 20 -50.78 11.49 -15.82
N GLN A 21 -50.04 11.71 -16.89
CA GLN A 21 -49.18 10.64 -17.46
C GLN A 21 -48.04 10.30 -16.49
N ILE A 22 -47.37 11.30 -15.94
CA ILE A 22 -46.27 11.11 -14.95
C ILE A 22 -46.80 10.41 -13.68
N GLU A 23 -47.98 10.79 -13.18
CA GLU A 23 -48.59 10.11 -12.04
C GLU A 23 -48.88 8.63 -12.34
N LYS A 24 -49.38 8.32 -13.54
CA LYS A 24 -49.64 6.96 -13.98
C LYS A 24 -48.34 6.17 -14.11
N ASP A 25 -47.31 6.71 -14.77
CA ASP A 25 -46.03 6.06 -14.93
C ASP A 25 -45.31 5.82 -13.57
N PHE A 26 -45.53 6.72 -12.61
CA PHE A 26 -45.02 6.57 -11.24
C PHE A 26 -45.75 5.45 -10.49
N GLU A 27 -47.07 5.35 -10.60
CA GLU A 27 -47.84 4.24 -9.98
C GLU A 27 -47.51 2.89 -10.63
N ASP A 28 -47.33 2.83 -11.94
CA ASP A 28 -46.91 1.61 -12.65
C ASP A 28 -45.49 1.20 -12.21
N THR A 29 -44.54 2.13 -12.13
CA THR A 29 -43.17 1.86 -11.65
C THR A 29 -43.14 1.41 -10.19
N LYS A 30 -44.00 1.98 -9.35
CA LYS A 30 -44.13 1.59 -7.94
C LYS A 30 -44.67 0.17 -7.79
N LYS A 31 -45.63 -0.18 -8.64
CA LYS A 31 -46.21 -1.54 -8.68
C LYS A 31 -45.17 -2.56 -9.12
N ASP A 32 -44.42 -2.28 -10.19
CA ASP A 32 -43.31 -3.13 -10.68
C ASP A 32 -42.24 -3.32 -9.61
N PHE A 33 -41.94 -2.27 -8.85
CA PHE A 33 -40.99 -2.35 -7.74
C PHE A 33 -41.50 -3.23 -6.60
N GLU A 34 -42.78 -3.16 -6.26
CA GLU A 34 -43.38 -4.00 -5.22
C GLU A 34 -43.46 -5.47 -5.66
N ASP A 35 -43.76 -5.73 -6.93
CA ASP A 35 -43.77 -7.08 -7.51
C ASP A 35 -42.35 -7.69 -7.54
N THR A 36 -41.36 -6.92 -7.98
CA THR A 36 -39.94 -7.34 -7.96
C THR A 36 -39.46 -7.61 -6.53
N LYS A 37 -39.88 -6.81 -5.57
CA LYS A 37 -39.56 -7.00 -4.15
C LYS A 37 -40.18 -8.29 -3.60
N LYS A 38 -41.41 -8.59 -4.00
CA LYS A 38 -42.11 -9.80 -3.61
C LYS A 38 -41.47 -11.07 -4.20
N GLU A 39 -41.12 -11.04 -5.49
CA GLU A 39 -40.35 -12.12 -6.14
C GLU A 39 -38.98 -12.32 -5.48
N PHE A 40 -38.30 -11.25 -5.08
CA PHE A 40 -37.03 -11.34 -4.37
C PHE A 40 -37.15 -11.95 -2.97
N GLU A 41 -38.22 -11.65 -2.23
CA GLU A 41 -38.48 -12.28 -0.93
C GLU A 41 -38.89 -13.76 -1.07
N GLU A 42 -39.67 -14.12 -2.10
CA GLU A 42 -39.97 -15.50 -2.43
C GLU A 42 -38.71 -16.29 -2.85
N PHE A 43 -37.84 -15.66 -3.65
CA PHE A 43 -36.52 -16.23 -4.00
C PHE A 43 -35.65 -16.44 -2.76
N LYS A 44 -35.61 -15.46 -1.83
CA LYS A 44 -34.92 -15.63 -0.56
C LYS A 44 -35.47 -16.76 0.29
N ALA A 45 -36.79 -16.85 0.41
CA ALA A 45 -37.44 -17.91 1.17
C ALA A 45 -37.14 -19.30 0.59
N LYS A 46 -37.19 -19.42 -0.74
CA LYS A 46 -36.91 -20.68 -1.46
C LYS A 46 -35.43 -21.09 -1.37
N HIS A 47 -34.53 -20.14 -1.23
CA HIS A 47 -33.10 -20.37 -1.17
C HIS A 47 -32.47 -19.99 0.18
N ALA A 48 -33.24 -19.89 1.26
CA ALA A 48 -32.78 -19.42 2.58
C ALA A 48 -31.53 -20.16 3.08
N GLY A 49 -31.48 -21.50 2.89
CA GLY A 49 -30.28 -22.28 3.25
C GLY A 49 -29.04 -21.91 2.41
N THR A 50 -29.25 -21.63 1.12
CA THR A 50 -28.16 -21.27 0.19
C THR A 50 -27.70 -19.81 0.44
N VAL A 51 -28.65 -18.91 0.73
CA VAL A 51 -28.35 -17.51 1.08
C VAL A 51 -27.63 -17.42 2.42
N GLU A 52 -28.04 -18.23 3.41
CA GLU A 52 -27.34 -18.30 4.70
C GLU A 52 -25.93 -18.87 4.57
N ASN A 53 -25.72 -19.85 3.71
CA ASN A 53 -24.40 -20.39 3.39
C ASN A 53 -23.55 -19.38 2.60
N LEU A 54 -24.14 -18.63 1.66
CA LEU A 54 -23.48 -17.54 0.95
C LEU A 54 -23.16 -16.35 1.89
N GLN A 55 -24.05 -16.01 2.82
CA GLN A 55 -23.77 -14.99 3.84
C GLN A 55 -22.71 -15.45 4.84
N LYS A 56 -22.67 -16.76 5.19
CA LYS A 56 -21.58 -17.35 5.98
C LYS A 56 -20.26 -17.39 5.20
N ALA A 57 -20.31 -17.59 3.88
CA ALA A 57 -19.14 -17.54 3.00
C ALA A 57 -18.69 -16.10 2.70
N LEU A 58 -19.61 -15.15 2.58
CA LEU A 58 -19.36 -13.72 2.40
C LEU A 58 -19.07 -12.98 3.71
N LYS A 59 -19.31 -13.59 4.88
CA LYS A 59 -18.69 -13.09 6.11
C LYS A 59 -17.19 -13.22 5.89
N ILE A 60 -16.60 -12.12 5.47
CA ILE A 60 -15.16 -11.87 5.50
C ILE A 60 -14.72 -12.28 6.91
N LYS A 61 -14.28 -13.52 7.05
CA LYS A 61 -13.56 -13.90 8.26
C LYS A 61 -12.42 -12.90 8.31
N PRO A 62 -12.27 -12.13 9.41
CA PRO A 62 -11.06 -11.38 9.56
C PRO A 62 -9.93 -12.39 9.29
N ASN A 63 -8.94 -12.02 8.49
CA ASN A 63 -7.76 -12.85 8.20
C ASN A 63 -6.90 -13.13 9.45
N ILE A 64 -7.50 -13.04 10.60
CA ILE A 64 -6.94 -13.33 11.89
C ILE A 64 -7.77 -14.50 12.41
N GLU A 65 -7.30 -15.72 12.15
CA GLU A 65 -7.71 -16.84 12.99
C GLU A 65 -7.47 -16.42 14.43
N PRO A 66 -8.47 -16.59 15.33
CA PRO A 66 -8.23 -16.31 16.74
C PRO A 66 -6.99 -17.09 17.15
N SER A 67 -5.97 -16.38 17.59
CA SER A 67 -4.73 -16.99 18.06
C SER A 67 -5.09 -18.06 19.06
N LYS A 68 -4.67 -19.31 18.82
CA LYS A 68 -4.79 -20.40 19.79
C LYS A 68 -3.94 -20.13 21.04
N ASN A 69 -3.10 -19.10 21.01
CA ASN A 69 -2.31 -18.67 22.15
C ASN A 69 -3.13 -17.68 22.99
N PRO A 70 -3.14 -17.81 24.31
CA PRO A 70 -3.79 -16.85 25.19
C PRO A 70 -3.20 -15.46 24.95
N ILE A 71 -4.08 -14.44 25.00
CA ILE A 71 -3.67 -13.03 24.89
C ILE A 71 -2.78 -12.70 26.07
N GLY A 72 -1.53 -12.31 25.80
CA GLY A 72 -0.55 -11.93 26.81
C GLY A 72 0.73 -12.78 26.79
N ALA A 73 1.63 -12.49 27.71
CA ALA A 73 2.88 -13.22 27.84
C ALA A 73 2.62 -14.64 28.39
N LYS A 74 3.34 -15.64 27.89
CA LYS A 74 3.25 -17.02 28.40
C LYS A 74 3.57 -17.04 29.89
N LEU A 75 2.88 -17.92 30.64
CA LEU A 75 3.24 -18.18 32.08
C LEU A 75 4.75 -18.46 32.14
N LYS A 76 5.45 -17.78 33.07
CA LYS A 76 6.91 -17.80 33.23
C LYS A 76 7.73 -17.06 32.14
N HIS A 77 7.11 -16.17 31.33
CA HIS A 77 7.87 -15.27 30.48
C HIS A 77 8.76 -14.38 31.35
N LYS A 78 10.09 -14.42 31.12
CA LYS A 78 11.01 -13.47 31.77
C LYS A 78 10.64 -12.07 31.30
N GLY A 79 10.26 -11.21 32.26
CA GLY A 79 9.99 -9.81 31.98
C GLY A 79 11.25 -9.14 31.40
N HIS A 80 11.14 -8.53 30.23
CA HIS A 80 12.20 -7.69 29.68
C HIS A 80 11.97 -6.26 30.17
N GLY A 81 12.62 -5.91 31.31
CA GLY A 81 12.69 -4.52 31.73
C GLY A 81 13.48 -3.66 30.75
N ARG A 82 13.13 -2.37 30.62
CA ARG A 82 13.98 -1.40 29.90
C ARG A 82 15.35 -1.38 30.57
N LYS A 83 16.41 -1.55 29.79
CA LYS A 83 17.77 -1.31 30.29
C LYS A 83 17.92 0.19 30.55
N SER A 84 18.57 0.55 31.64
CA SER A 84 18.92 1.95 31.92
C SER A 84 19.79 2.51 30.78
N PRO A 85 19.58 3.78 30.38
CA PRO A 85 20.45 4.43 29.42
C PRO A 85 21.91 4.40 29.88
N LYS A 86 22.84 4.28 28.95
CA LYS A 86 24.28 4.33 29.24
C LYS A 86 24.80 5.77 29.24
N THR A 87 24.07 6.67 28.59
CA THR A 87 24.40 8.11 28.44
C THR A 87 23.16 8.93 28.78
N PHE A 88 23.36 10.11 29.28
CA PHE A 88 22.30 11.08 29.59
C PHE A 88 22.76 12.48 29.19
N ASP A 89 21.81 13.36 28.86
CA ASP A 89 22.09 14.72 28.39
C ASP A 89 22.26 15.72 29.53
N LYS A 90 21.62 15.47 30.68
CA LYS A 90 21.61 16.36 31.83
C LYS A 90 21.43 15.58 33.13
N GLU A 91 22.14 16.01 34.16
CA GLU A 91 21.99 15.52 35.54
C GLU A 91 21.40 16.64 36.41
N GLU A 92 20.34 16.33 37.14
CA GLU A 92 19.68 17.27 38.03
C GLU A 92 19.56 16.65 39.44
N PRO A 93 20.25 17.20 40.40
CA PRO A 93 20.07 16.77 41.80
C PRO A 93 18.72 17.25 42.35
N LEU A 94 17.92 16.33 42.85
CA LEU A 94 16.68 16.63 43.54
C LEU A 94 16.85 16.37 45.04
N VAL A 95 16.75 17.42 45.82
CA VAL A 95 16.90 17.36 47.29
C VAL A 95 15.53 17.54 47.93
N ILE A 96 15.26 16.75 48.95
CA ILE A 96 14.04 16.84 49.75
C ILE A 96 14.34 17.57 51.08
N GLU A 97 13.60 18.63 51.36
CA GLU A 97 13.78 19.45 52.54
C GLU A 97 12.83 19.09 53.69
N ALA A 98 11.69 18.50 53.37
CA ALA A 98 10.68 18.07 54.36
C ALA A 98 10.12 16.67 54.04
N CYS A 99 9.74 15.94 55.03
CA CYS A 99 9.13 14.63 54.91
C CYS A 99 7.74 14.74 54.20
N PRO A 100 7.48 14.07 53.10
CA PRO A 100 6.21 14.17 52.36
C PRO A 100 5.02 13.56 53.13
N ASN A 101 5.28 12.75 54.18
CA ASN A 101 4.23 12.10 54.98
C ASN A 101 3.83 12.90 56.22
N CYS A 102 4.78 13.59 56.88
CA CYS A 102 4.52 14.27 58.14
C CYS A 102 4.98 15.74 58.16
N ASN A 103 5.49 16.24 57.04
CA ASN A 103 5.98 17.61 56.84
C ASN A 103 7.09 18.07 57.79
N THR A 104 7.73 17.14 58.50
CA THR A 104 8.85 17.46 59.40
C THR A 104 10.07 17.83 58.58
N LYS A 105 10.77 18.93 58.90
CA LYS A 105 11.99 19.35 58.28
C LYS A 105 13.08 18.30 58.42
N LEU A 106 13.65 17.86 57.29
CA LEU A 106 14.72 16.87 57.29
C LEU A 106 16.06 17.57 57.45
N GLN A 107 16.77 17.23 58.52
CA GLN A 107 18.11 17.73 58.83
C GLN A 107 19.11 16.58 58.72
N GLY A 108 20.30 16.86 58.17
CA GLY A 108 21.37 15.87 58.10
C GLY A 108 21.89 15.59 56.71
N LYS A 109 22.85 14.67 56.61
CA LYS A 109 23.47 14.28 55.36
C LYS A 109 22.56 13.32 54.55
N THR A 110 22.65 13.37 53.23
CA THR A 110 21.99 12.41 52.32
C THR A 110 22.41 10.99 52.65
N ALA A 111 21.46 10.14 53.02
CA ALA A 111 21.74 8.75 53.40
C ALA A 111 22.05 7.85 52.19
N SER A 112 21.39 8.10 51.05
CA SER A 112 21.63 7.39 49.79
C SER A 112 21.14 8.20 48.62
N ILE A 113 21.76 8.00 47.44
CA ILE A 113 21.33 8.59 46.19
C ILE A 113 20.76 7.46 45.32
N ARG A 114 19.52 7.64 44.87
CA ARG A 114 18.88 6.73 43.92
C ARG A 114 18.80 7.38 42.53
N GLU A 115 19.46 6.80 41.58
CA GLU A 115 19.37 7.26 40.17
C GLU A 115 18.04 6.86 39.56
N ARG A 116 17.47 7.77 38.77
CA ARG A 116 16.27 7.53 37.98
C ARG A 116 16.38 8.26 36.64
N PHE A 117 16.43 7.51 35.55
CA PHE A 117 16.45 8.06 34.21
C PHE A 117 15.02 8.36 33.71
N VAL A 118 14.76 9.57 33.28
CA VAL A 118 13.49 10.04 32.73
C VAL A 118 13.76 10.61 31.35
N THR A 119 13.18 10.03 30.33
CA THR A 119 13.23 10.57 28.95
C THR A 119 12.07 11.53 28.75
N THR A 120 12.35 12.75 28.35
CA THR A 120 11.36 13.81 28.12
C THR A 120 11.57 14.48 26.79
N ILE A 121 10.54 15.18 26.26
CA ILE A 121 10.58 16.02 25.07
C ILE A 121 9.87 17.34 25.35
N ARG A 122 10.21 18.40 24.60
CA ARG A 122 9.38 19.61 24.59
C ARG A 122 8.12 19.33 23.77
N ILE A 123 6.95 19.47 24.35
CA ILE A 123 5.67 19.25 23.66
C ILE A 123 5.43 20.34 22.63
N ILE A 124 5.64 21.61 23.02
CA ILE A 124 5.52 22.76 22.12
C ILE A 124 6.92 23.20 21.71
N ASN A 125 7.15 23.28 20.41
CA ASN A 125 8.42 23.72 19.82
C ASN A 125 8.12 24.74 18.72
N PRO A 126 7.96 26.04 19.07
CA PRO A 126 7.63 27.09 18.11
C PRO A 126 8.66 27.18 16.98
N ALA A 127 8.17 27.46 15.77
CA ALA A 127 9.05 27.64 14.62
C ALA A 127 9.85 28.95 14.70
N GLN A 128 11.02 28.95 14.07
CA GLN A 128 11.79 30.15 13.87
C GLN A 128 11.49 30.73 12.50
N VAL A 129 11.24 32.05 12.45
CA VAL A 129 11.15 32.81 11.20
C VAL A 129 12.45 33.53 10.98
N ILE A 130 13.19 33.19 9.92
CA ILE A 130 14.47 33.74 9.58
C ILE A 130 14.31 34.71 8.41
N LYS A 131 14.75 35.97 8.57
CA LYS A 131 14.81 36.97 7.50
C LYS A 131 16.19 36.93 6.85
N TYR A 132 16.26 36.45 5.61
CA TYR A 132 17.50 36.50 4.84
C TYR A 132 17.58 37.79 4.01
N LEU A 133 18.72 38.46 4.04
CA LEU A 133 19.03 39.62 3.19
C LEU A 133 19.90 39.15 2.04
N LEU A 134 19.31 38.93 0.87
CA LEU A 134 19.97 38.40 -0.31
C LEU A 134 20.62 39.55 -1.11
N HIS A 135 21.94 39.67 -1.05
CA HIS A 135 22.69 40.66 -1.81
C HIS A 135 22.86 40.21 -3.27
N ARG A 136 22.07 40.77 -4.14
CA ARG A 136 22.05 40.45 -5.58
C ARG A 136 23.17 41.21 -6.31
N LYS A 137 23.87 40.54 -7.23
CA LYS A 137 24.93 41.11 -8.06
C LYS A 137 24.65 40.86 -9.54
N TRP A 138 25.03 41.82 -10.38
CA TRP A 138 24.96 41.65 -11.83
C TRP A 138 26.11 40.79 -12.31
N CYS A 139 25.79 39.74 -13.07
CA CYS A 139 26.80 38.90 -13.74
C CYS A 139 26.98 39.37 -15.18
N HIS A 140 28.12 39.95 -15.50
CA HIS A 140 28.42 40.47 -16.84
C HIS A 140 28.50 39.38 -17.90
N LYS A 141 28.94 38.15 -17.52
CA LYS A 141 29.00 36.98 -18.41
C LYS A 141 27.60 36.42 -18.75
N CYS A 142 26.74 36.24 -17.77
CA CYS A 142 25.39 35.72 -17.94
C CYS A 142 24.35 36.79 -18.29
N LYS A 143 24.74 38.10 -18.23
CA LYS A 143 23.88 39.27 -18.44
C LYS A 143 22.56 39.21 -17.63
N LYS A 144 22.67 38.84 -16.34
CA LYS A 144 21.53 38.75 -15.43
C LYS A 144 21.94 39.06 -13.98
N LEU A 145 20.96 39.47 -13.16
CA LEU A 145 21.11 39.54 -11.72
C LEU A 145 21.16 38.09 -11.16
N VAL A 146 22.12 37.82 -10.32
CA VAL A 146 22.31 36.58 -9.58
C VAL A 146 22.22 36.86 -8.07
N GLU A 147 21.69 35.91 -7.35
CA GLU A 147 21.53 35.97 -5.90
C GLU A 147 22.06 34.67 -5.26
N PRO A 148 22.49 34.73 -3.99
CA PRO A 148 22.94 33.53 -3.28
C PRO A 148 21.79 32.59 -3.02
N GLU A 149 22.07 31.29 -2.99
CA GLU A 149 21.13 30.25 -2.53
C GLU A 149 20.98 30.30 -1.01
N ILE A 150 19.78 30.08 -0.52
CA ILE A 150 19.49 29.97 0.91
C ILE A 150 19.73 28.54 1.36
N PRO A 151 20.66 28.29 2.30
CA PRO A 151 20.91 26.93 2.78
C PRO A 151 19.64 26.29 3.38
N GLY A 152 19.35 25.04 3.00
CA GLY A 152 18.20 24.28 3.52
C GLY A 152 16.83 24.79 3.06
N VAL A 153 16.78 25.58 1.98
CA VAL A 153 15.52 26.06 1.38
C VAL A 153 15.51 25.72 -0.11
N LEU A 154 14.51 25.01 -0.57
CA LEU A 154 14.37 24.70 -2.01
C LEU A 154 14.04 25.96 -2.83
N PRO A 155 14.44 26.02 -4.11
CA PRO A 155 14.13 27.17 -4.97
C PRO A 155 12.63 27.51 -4.96
N LYS A 156 12.30 28.77 -4.68
CA LYS A 156 10.93 29.28 -4.56
C LYS A 156 10.09 28.62 -3.43
N ALA A 157 10.70 27.90 -2.52
CA ALA A 157 10.00 27.37 -1.36
C ALA A 157 9.81 28.48 -0.31
N ARG A 158 8.66 28.43 0.36
CA ARG A 158 8.31 29.32 1.47
C ARG A 158 8.77 28.76 2.82
N PHE A 159 8.88 27.44 2.91
CA PHE A 159 9.26 26.72 4.12
C PHE A 159 10.65 26.11 3.96
N GLY A 160 11.37 26.01 5.05
CA GLY A 160 12.62 25.26 5.12
C GLY A 160 12.44 23.79 4.79
N LEU A 161 13.48 23.16 4.27
CA LEU A 161 13.45 21.77 3.83
C LEU A 161 12.99 20.80 4.94
N ASN A 162 13.38 21.05 6.20
CA ASN A 162 12.99 20.26 7.36
C ASN A 162 11.46 20.20 7.55
N ILE A 163 10.76 21.34 7.40
CA ILE A 163 9.28 21.39 7.45
C ILE A 163 8.70 20.60 6.27
N MET A 164 9.23 20.78 5.07
CA MET A 164 8.75 20.09 3.88
C MET A 164 8.91 18.55 4.00
N LEU A 165 10.05 18.08 4.49
CA LEU A 165 10.33 16.66 4.73
C LEU A 165 9.42 16.11 5.82
N LEU A 166 9.14 16.86 6.88
CA LEU A 166 8.21 16.44 7.92
C LEU A 166 6.78 16.33 7.38
N VAL A 167 6.33 17.27 6.53
CA VAL A 167 5.04 17.15 5.81
C VAL A 167 5.00 15.86 4.99
N MET A 168 6.03 15.55 4.22
CA MET A 168 6.12 14.33 3.42
C MET A 168 6.08 13.08 4.30
N TYR A 169 6.81 13.07 5.39
CA TYR A 169 6.86 11.96 6.35
C TYR A 169 5.49 11.72 7.00
N LEU A 170 4.87 12.77 7.53
CA LEU A 170 3.54 12.69 8.14
C LEU A 170 2.51 12.16 7.13
N HIS A 171 2.53 12.68 5.89
CA HIS A 171 1.54 12.33 4.89
C HIS A 171 1.70 10.91 4.34
N PHE A 172 2.90 10.49 3.94
CA PHE A 172 3.11 9.21 3.28
C PHE A 172 3.62 8.10 4.21
N ALA A 173 4.46 8.42 5.20
CA ALA A 173 4.96 7.43 6.14
C ALA A 173 3.94 7.12 7.23
N LEU A 174 3.36 8.16 7.86
CA LEU A 174 2.37 8.04 8.93
C LEU A 174 0.92 8.07 8.41
N ARG A 175 0.70 8.43 7.14
CA ARG A 175 -0.62 8.47 6.48
C ARG A 175 -1.58 9.47 7.12
N VAL A 176 -1.04 10.58 7.63
CA VAL A 176 -1.84 11.63 8.26
C VAL A 176 -2.58 12.42 7.17
N PRO A 177 -3.90 12.64 7.30
CA PRO A 177 -4.66 13.50 6.38
C PRO A 177 -4.14 14.94 6.38
N GLY A 178 -4.22 15.64 5.23
CA GLY A 178 -3.70 17.01 5.09
C GLY A 178 -4.22 17.99 6.14
N ALA A 179 -5.51 17.96 6.47
CA ALA A 179 -6.08 18.82 7.52
C ALA A 179 -5.44 18.56 8.90
N LYS A 180 -5.15 17.29 9.21
CA LYS A 180 -4.49 16.92 10.47
C LYS A 180 -3.00 17.27 10.49
N ILE A 181 -2.36 17.34 9.32
CA ILE A 181 -1.00 17.88 9.20
C ILE A 181 -1.01 19.38 9.51
N CYS A 182 -1.98 20.13 8.97
CA CYS A 182 -2.13 21.56 9.29
C CYS A 182 -2.35 21.80 10.79
N GLU A 183 -3.26 21.01 11.41
CA GLU A 183 -3.52 21.05 12.85
C GLU A 183 -2.26 20.73 13.68
N TYR A 184 -1.47 19.73 13.28
CA TYR A 184 -0.20 19.39 13.91
C TYR A 184 0.78 20.56 13.90
N PHE A 185 1.00 21.17 12.73
CA PHE A 185 1.93 22.30 12.61
C PHE A 185 1.46 23.53 13.39
N GLN A 186 0.15 23.80 13.40
CA GLN A 186 -0.41 24.90 14.19
C GLN A 186 -0.24 24.64 15.70
N THR A 187 -0.54 23.44 16.17
CA THR A 187 -0.55 23.11 17.61
C THR A 187 0.86 23.00 18.18
N ILE A 188 1.78 22.36 17.45
CA ILE A 188 3.10 22.00 17.98
C ILE A 188 4.14 23.08 17.66
N HIS A 189 4.03 23.72 16.49
CA HIS A 189 5.06 24.62 15.96
C HIS A 189 4.58 26.06 15.78
N ASP A 190 3.31 26.36 16.04
CA ASP A 190 2.67 27.65 15.77
C ASP A 190 2.84 28.11 14.30
N ILE A 191 2.82 27.16 13.36
CA ILE A 191 2.91 27.42 11.91
C ILE A 191 1.54 27.26 11.29
N ASN A 192 1.07 28.29 10.61
CA ASN A 192 -0.16 28.21 9.84
C ASN A 192 0.14 27.74 8.41
N ILE A 193 -0.17 26.47 8.12
CA ILE A 193 -0.11 25.85 6.78
C ILE A 193 -1.54 25.56 6.34
N SER A 194 -1.91 26.04 5.16
CA SER A 194 -3.22 25.72 4.59
C SER A 194 -3.25 24.31 3.98
N THR A 195 -4.43 23.70 3.93
CA THR A 195 -4.62 22.39 3.27
C THR A 195 -4.24 22.41 1.78
N GLY A 196 -4.31 23.58 1.13
CA GLY A 196 -3.88 23.80 -0.25
C GLY A 196 -2.36 23.82 -0.42
N GLU A 197 -1.60 24.21 0.61
CA GLU A 197 -0.12 24.24 0.57
C GLU A 197 0.49 22.84 0.65
N ILE A 198 -0.16 21.88 1.30
CA ILE A 198 0.36 20.51 1.40
C ILE A 198 0.65 19.90 0.01
N PRO A 199 -0.28 19.90 -0.97
CA PRO A 199 0.02 19.42 -2.32
C PRO A 199 1.13 20.21 -3.04
N HIS A 200 1.29 21.50 -2.77
CA HIS A 200 2.35 22.30 -3.33
C HIS A 200 3.72 21.87 -2.80
N ILE A 201 3.85 21.72 -1.50
CA ILE A 201 5.07 21.21 -0.83
C ILE A 201 5.44 19.83 -1.40
N LEU A 202 4.47 18.89 -1.43
CA LEU A 202 4.70 17.54 -1.95
C LEU A 202 5.09 17.55 -3.44
N THR A 203 4.54 18.46 -4.22
CA THR A 203 4.90 18.60 -5.64
C THR A 203 6.32 19.15 -5.82
N GLN A 204 6.76 20.10 -4.99
CA GLN A 204 8.13 20.59 -5.01
C GLN A 204 9.11 19.48 -4.65
N LEU A 205 8.86 18.75 -3.56
CA LEU A 205 9.68 17.60 -3.17
C LEU A 205 9.73 16.52 -4.26
N ALA A 206 8.59 16.19 -4.89
CA ALA A 206 8.58 15.23 -5.98
C ALA A 206 9.46 15.64 -7.17
N ARG A 207 9.60 16.94 -7.44
CA ARG A 207 10.52 17.45 -8.45
C ARG A 207 11.97 17.23 -8.06
N GLU A 208 12.33 17.59 -6.83
CA GLU A 208 13.71 17.45 -6.34
C GLU A 208 14.14 15.97 -6.26
N TYR A 209 13.24 15.10 -5.85
CA TYR A 209 13.48 13.66 -5.83
C TYR A 209 13.36 12.97 -7.20
N GLY A 210 13.12 13.71 -8.29
CA GLY A 210 12.89 13.15 -9.61
C GLY A 210 14.02 12.25 -10.10
N ASN A 211 15.26 12.70 -9.95
CA ASN A 211 16.45 11.93 -10.35
C ASN A 211 16.61 10.64 -9.53
N TYR A 212 16.38 10.72 -8.23
CA TYR A 212 16.43 9.54 -7.36
C TYR A 212 15.34 8.53 -7.70
N TYR A 213 14.12 8.99 -7.95
CA TYR A 213 13.03 8.13 -8.39
C TYR A 213 13.32 7.43 -9.74
N ALA A 214 13.91 8.15 -10.70
CA ALA A 214 14.37 7.55 -11.95
C ALA A 214 15.50 6.53 -11.73
N HIS A 215 16.38 6.78 -10.75
CA HIS A 215 17.40 5.82 -10.35
C HIS A 215 16.77 4.53 -9.77
N LEU A 216 15.76 4.64 -8.92
CA LEU A 216 15.02 3.47 -8.41
C LEU A 216 14.42 2.63 -9.55
N GLU A 217 13.90 3.28 -10.60
CA GLU A 217 13.37 2.57 -11.78
C GLU A 217 14.48 1.81 -12.52
N LYS A 218 15.66 2.41 -12.65
CA LYS A 218 16.82 1.73 -13.24
C LYS A 218 17.26 0.51 -12.41
N LEU A 219 17.28 0.62 -11.09
CA LEU A 219 17.59 -0.49 -10.19
C LEU A 219 16.59 -1.64 -10.33
N VAL A 220 15.28 -1.34 -10.34
CA VAL A 220 14.25 -2.36 -10.59
C VAL A 220 14.45 -3.02 -11.95
N ARG A 221 14.74 -2.24 -13.00
CA ARG A 221 14.96 -2.76 -14.34
C ARG A 221 16.17 -3.68 -14.43
N ALA A 222 17.26 -3.37 -13.72
CA ALA A 222 18.49 -4.14 -13.72
C ALA A 222 18.45 -5.41 -12.86
N ALA A 223 17.57 -5.48 -11.88
CA ALA A 223 17.50 -6.59 -10.93
C ALA A 223 17.18 -7.92 -11.64
N ARG A 224 17.77 -9.02 -11.17
CA ARG A 224 17.56 -10.37 -11.73
C ARG A 224 16.18 -10.92 -11.35
N VAL A 225 15.80 -10.81 -10.10
CA VAL A 225 14.49 -11.23 -9.59
C VAL A 225 13.66 -10.01 -9.24
N LYS A 226 12.43 -10.00 -9.69
CA LYS A 226 11.49 -8.88 -9.49
C LYS A 226 10.13 -9.42 -9.08
N TYR A 227 9.46 -8.65 -8.25
CA TYR A 227 8.09 -8.92 -7.80
C TYR A 227 7.20 -7.80 -8.31
N THR A 228 6.02 -8.12 -8.76
CA THR A 228 5.06 -7.08 -9.19
C THR A 228 3.63 -7.53 -8.95
N ASP A 229 2.80 -6.57 -8.64
CA ASP A 229 1.38 -6.74 -8.43
C ASP A 229 0.66 -5.40 -8.62
N SER A 230 -0.66 -5.41 -8.65
CA SER A 230 -1.45 -4.21 -8.87
C SER A 230 -2.73 -4.19 -8.04
N THR A 231 -3.20 -2.98 -7.76
CA THR A 231 -4.48 -2.75 -7.08
C THR A 231 -5.24 -1.60 -7.74
N SER A 232 -6.53 -1.53 -7.49
CA SER A 232 -7.35 -0.42 -8.00
C SER A 232 -6.91 0.92 -7.40
N TRP A 233 -6.98 1.98 -8.20
CA TRP A 233 -6.80 3.36 -7.79
C TRP A 233 -7.90 4.23 -8.39
N ARG A 234 -8.15 5.42 -7.83
CA ARG A 234 -9.10 6.36 -8.41
C ARG A 234 -8.47 7.73 -8.63
N ILE A 235 -8.77 8.32 -9.80
CA ILE A 235 -8.40 9.71 -10.10
C ILE A 235 -9.66 10.45 -10.58
N LYS A 236 -10.12 11.46 -9.82
CA LYS A 236 -11.39 12.15 -10.08
C LYS A 236 -12.56 11.18 -10.26
N GLY A 237 -12.68 10.18 -9.40
CA GLY A 237 -13.73 9.17 -9.47
C GLY A 237 -13.55 8.10 -10.57
N LYS A 238 -12.66 8.29 -11.54
CA LYS A 238 -12.39 7.33 -12.63
C LYS A 238 -11.44 6.22 -12.18
N ASN A 239 -11.63 5.02 -12.72
CA ASN A 239 -10.81 3.87 -12.41
C ASN A 239 -9.41 3.97 -13.02
N TYR A 240 -8.41 3.72 -12.20
CA TYR A 240 -7.00 3.60 -12.51
C TYR A 240 -6.44 2.39 -11.78
N VAL A 241 -5.18 2.07 -12.00
CA VAL A 241 -4.47 0.95 -11.40
C VAL A 241 -3.17 1.46 -10.80
N ALA A 242 -2.94 1.12 -9.54
CA ALA A 242 -1.67 1.32 -8.87
C ALA A 242 -0.87 0.02 -8.93
N TRP A 243 0.35 0.11 -9.40
CA TRP A 243 1.30 -0.98 -9.56
C TRP A 243 2.42 -0.84 -8.53
N VAL A 244 2.89 -1.97 -8.05
CA VAL A 244 4.16 -2.06 -7.31
C VAL A 244 5.14 -2.91 -8.10
N PHE A 245 6.39 -2.48 -8.10
CA PHE A 245 7.54 -3.22 -8.62
C PHE A 245 8.59 -3.27 -7.52
N ILE A 246 9.01 -4.46 -7.15
CA ILE A 246 9.95 -4.68 -6.05
C ILE A 246 11.15 -5.44 -6.59
N ALA A 247 12.30 -5.01 -6.16
CA ALA A 247 13.57 -5.67 -6.38
C ALA A 247 14.40 -5.58 -5.09
N THR A 248 15.58 -6.17 -5.06
CA THR A 248 16.46 -6.13 -3.88
C THR A 248 16.69 -4.68 -3.44
N GLY A 249 16.21 -4.34 -2.26
CA GLY A 249 16.37 -3.01 -1.66
C GLY A 249 15.58 -1.88 -2.34
N VAL A 250 14.60 -2.17 -3.19
CA VAL A 250 13.80 -1.14 -3.90
C VAL A 250 12.33 -1.48 -3.94
N VAL A 251 11.50 -0.49 -3.64
CA VAL A 251 10.04 -0.52 -3.82
C VAL A 251 9.63 0.65 -4.71
N LEU A 252 9.08 0.36 -5.88
CA LEU A 252 8.69 1.36 -6.88
C LEU A 252 7.18 1.26 -7.14
N TYR A 253 6.47 2.37 -7.02
CA TYR A 253 5.06 2.46 -7.38
C TYR A 253 4.85 3.27 -8.65
N LYS A 254 3.86 2.86 -9.44
CA LYS A 254 3.36 3.58 -10.62
C LYS A 254 1.84 3.55 -10.62
N ILE A 255 1.20 4.59 -11.14
CA ILE A 255 -0.25 4.64 -11.31
C ILE A 255 -0.58 4.85 -12.78
N SER A 256 -1.40 3.96 -13.36
CA SER A 256 -1.78 3.98 -14.77
C SER A 256 -3.28 3.81 -14.97
N LYS A 257 -3.76 4.05 -16.20
CA LYS A 257 -5.17 3.90 -16.55
C LYS A 257 -5.59 2.45 -16.77
N SER A 258 -4.66 1.55 -17.01
CA SER A 258 -4.94 0.19 -17.50
C SER A 258 -4.19 -0.87 -16.69
N THR A 259 -4.80 -2.05 -16.54
CA THR A 259 -4.20 -3.29 -16.02
C THR A 259 -3.34 -4.01 -17.07
N SER A 260 -3.20 -3.48 -18.29
CA SER A 260 -2.46 -4.13 -19.36
C SER A 260 -0.95 -4.21 -19.08
N HIS A 261 -0.30 -5.16 -19.75
CA HIS A 261 1.15 -5.37 -19.68
C HIS A 261 2.00 -4.16 -20.14
N LYS A 262 1.40 -3.13 -20.75
CA LYS A 262 2.14 -1.99 -21.35
C LYS A 262 2.96 -1.20 -20.33
N LEU A 263 2.38 -0.87 -19.16
CA LEU A 263 3.13 -0.18 -18.11
C LEU A 263 4.22 -1.06 -17.50
N PRO A 264 3.94 -2.31 -17.07
CA PRO A 264 5.00 -3.23 -16.64
C PRO A 264 6.12 -3.39 -17.67
N LEU A 265 5.81 -3.52 -18.95
CA LEU A 265 6.82 -3.60 -20.02
C LEU A 265 7.68 -2.33 -20.09
N HIS A 266 7.08 -1.15 -19.96
CA HIS A 266 7.81 0.12 -19.96
C HIS A 266 8.76 0.23 -18.77
N VAL A 267 8.31 -0.12 -17.57
CA VAL A 267 9.10 -0.03 -16.32
C VAL A 267 10.21 -1.08 -16.29
N LEU A 268 9.88 -2.33 -16.57
CA LEU A 268 10.79 -3.47 -16.43
C LEU A 268 11.72 -3.63 -17.64
N GLY A 269 11.30 -3.18 -18.83
CA GLY A 269 12.03 -3.35 -20.08
C GLY A 269 12.05 -4.79 -20.58
N LYS A 270 12.94 -5.07 -21.54
CA LYS A 270 13.24 -6.43 -22.00
C LYS A 270 14.11 -7.14 -20.99
N ALA A 271 13.88 -8.43 -20.77
CA ALA A 271 14.68 -9.26 -19.89
C ALA A 271 16.03 -9.59 -20.51
N ILE A 272 17.05 -9.64 -19.67
CA ILE A 272 18.30 -10.35 -19.95
C ILE A 272 18.08 -11.81 -19.52
N LYS A 273 18.78 -12.75 -20.16
CA LYS A 273 18.67 -14.20 -19.89
C LYS A 273 18.74 -14.49 -18.37
N GLY A 274 17.77 -15.25 -17.86
CA GLY A 274 17.68 -15.63 -16.45
C GLY A 274 16.94 -14.65 -15.54
N MET A 275 16.43 -13.51 -16.05
CA MET A 275 15.59 -12.62 -15.26
C MET A 275 14.21 -13.23 -15.01
N THR A 276 13.80 -13.23 -13.74
CA THR A 276 12.55 -13.86 -13.27
C THR A 276 11.60 -12.81 -12.67
N LEU A 277 10.32 -12.97 -12.97
CA LEU A 277 9.22 -12.23 -12.34
C LEU A 277 8.43 -13.17 -11.43
N VAL A 278 8.26 -12.80 -10.17
CA VAL A 278 7.36 -13.46 -9.22
C VAL A 278 6.04 -12.72 -9.24
N VAL A 279 4.97 -13.39 -9.66
CA VAL A 279 3.68 -12.75 -9.98
C VAL A 279 2.50 -13.67 -9.64
N ASP A 280 1.29 -13.08 -9.63
CA ASP A 280 0.05 -13.85 -9.64
C ASP A 280 -0.22 -14.49 -11.02
N ARG A 281 -1.36 -15.19 -11.14
CA ARG A 281 -1.77 -15.87 -12.39
C ARG A 281 -2.44 -14.95 -13.42
N HIS A 282 -2.41 -13.61 -13.23
CA HIS A 282 -3.07 -12.68 -14.13
C HIS A 282 -2.45 -12.71 -15.55
N SER A 283 -3.31 -12.74 -16.57
CA SER A 283 -2.91 -12.89 -18.00
C SER A 283 -1.95 -11.80 -18.52
N ALA A 284 -2.00 -10.60 -17.92
CA ALA A 284 -1.10 -9.51 -18.29
C ALA A 284 0.38 -9.87 -18.06
N PHE A 285 0.69 -10.62 -17.00
CA PHE A 285 2.06 -11.02 -16.69
C PHE A 285 2.59 -12.08 -17.66
N ARG A 286 1.74 -13.00 -18.12
CA ARG A 286 2.11 -13.95 -19.18
C ARG A 286 2.39 -13.24 -20.51
N THR A 287 1.56 -12.26 -20.84
CA THR A 287 1.78 -11.45 -22.05
C THR A 287 3.06 -10.64 -21.93
N LEU A 288 3.36 -10.10 -20.74
CA LEU A 288 4.61 -9.41 -20.45
C LEU A 288 5.80 -10.35 -20.59
N ALA A 289 5.77 -11.52 -19.97
CA ALA A 289 6.86 -12.50 -20.02
C ALA A 289 7.18 -12.91 -21.46
N ARG A 290 6.16 -13.26 -22.25
CA ARG A 290 6.32 -13.62 -23.67
C ARG A 290 6.93 -12.49 -24.51
N LYS A 291 6.49 -11.22 -24.29
CA LYS A 291 6.97 -10.07 -25.08
C LYS A 291 8.34 -9.58 -24.65
N ALA A 292 8.67 -9.70 -23.39
CA ALA A 292 9.89 -9.16 -22.80
C ALA A 292 10.97 -10.21 -22.53
N GLY A 293 10.65 -11.52 -22.59
CA GLY A 293 11.60 -12.62 -22.38
C GLY A 293 11.83 -12.96 -20.91
N TYR A 294 10.92 -12.58 -20.00
CA TYR A 294 11.02 -12.94 -18.58
C TYR A 294 10.64 -14.40 -18.33
N LEU A 295 11.34 -15.03 -17.41
CA LEU A 295 10.88 -16.25 -16.75
C LEU A 295 9.84 -15.87 -15.71
N LEU A 296 8.85 -16.73 -15.46
CA LEU A 296 7.85 -16.50 -14.42
C LEU A 296 8.04 -17.48 -13.25
N GLN A 297 7.83 -16.99 -12.05
CA GLN A 297 7.49 -17.79 -10.88
C GLN A 297 6.08 -17.40 -10.47
N LEU A 298 5.14 -18.33 -10.53
CA LEU A 298 3.76 -18.09 -10.11
C LEU A 298 3.63 -18.21 -8.60
N CYS A 299 2.83 -17.31 -8.03
CA CYS A 299 2.60 -17.24 -6.59
C CYS A 299 1.83 -18.44 -6.07
N TRP A 300 2.46 -19.27 -5.25
CA TRP A 300 1.82 -20.43 -4.62
C TRP A 300 0.72 -20.06 -3.62
N SER A 301 0.80 -18.89 -2.97
CA SER A 301 -0.29 -18.42 -2.10
C SER A 301 -1.60 -18.30 -2.85
N HIS A 302 -1.60 -17.69 -4.05
CA HIS A 302 -2.79 -17.57 -4.89
C HIS A 302 -3.29 -18.92 -5.41
N ILE A 303 -2.39 -19.83 -5.80
CA ILE A 303 -2.75 -21.18 -6.23
C ILE A 303 -3.45 -21.95 -5.11
N LEU A 304 -2.94 -21.85 -3.89
CA LEU A 304 -3.54 -22.50 -2.72
C LEU A 304 -4.83 -21.80 -2.29
N GLU A 305 -4.97 -20.49 -2.48
CA GLU A 305 -6.22 -19.77 -2.23
C GLU A 305 -7.31 -20.18 -3.22
N ASP A 306 -7.01 -20.17 -4.53
CA ASP A 306 -7.92 -20.65 -5.58
C ASP A 306 -8.37 -22.10 -5.31
N SER A 307 -7.43 -22.99 -4.96
CA SER A 307 -7.77 -24.38 -4.65
C SER A 307 -8.57 -24.53 -3.35
N ARG A 308 -8.39 -23.64 -2.38
CA ARG A 308 -9.20 -23.60 -1.16
C ARG A 308 -10.65 -23.19 -1.46
N GLU A 309 -10.83 -22.24 -2.38
CA GLU A 309 -12.17 -21.89 -2.87
C GLU A 309 -12.85 -23.07 -3.55
N LEU A 310 -12.10 -23.84 -4.37
CA LEU A 310 -12.62 -25.09 -4.95
C LEU A 310 -13.05 -26.09 -3.88
N LYS A 311 -12.26 -26.26 -2.80
CA LYS A 311 -12.60 -27.12 -1.66
C LYS A 311 -13.91 -26.68 -1.00
N HIS A 312 -14.12 -25.39 -0.81
CA HIS A 312 -15.35 -24.87 -0.19
C HIS A 312 -16.56 -24.98 -1.11
N THR A 313 -16.36 -24.80 -2.41
CA THR A 313 -17.47 -24.78 -3.38
C THR A 313 -17.87 -26.19 -3.86
N PHE A 314 -16.92 -27.09 -4.06
CA PHE A 314 -17.14 -28.39 -4.72
C PHE A 314 -16.85 -29.60 -3.82
N GLY A 315 -16.79 -29.43 -2.52
CA GLY A 315 -16.68 -30.51 -1.54
C GLY A 315 -15.49 -31.44 -1.75
N ASN A 316 -15.75 -32.76 -1.87
CA ASN A 316 -14.69 -33.77 -1.90
C ASN A 316 -13.73 -33.68 -3.08
N GLU A 317 -14.18 -33.28 -4.27
CA GLU A 317 -13.29 -33.11 -5.43
C GLU A 317 -12.36 -31.94 -5.24
N GLY A 318 -12.87 -30.76 -4.81
CA GLY A 318 -12.08 -29.60 -4.50
C GLY A 318 -11.15 -29.84 -3.32
N LYS A 319 -11.59 -30.59 -2.30
CA LYS A 319 -10.75 -31.00 -1.16
C LYS A 319 -9.55 -31.83 -1.63
N TYR A 320 -9.78 -32.80 -2.50
CA TYR A 320 -8.71 -33.63 -3.06
C TYR A 320 -7.65 -32.78 -3.74
N VAL A 321 -8.04 -31.88 -4.64
CA VAL A 321 -7.11 -30.99 -5.34
C VAL A 321 -6.34 -30.08 -4.36
N HIS A 322 -7.05 -29.49 -3.40
CA HIS A 322 -6.41 -28.59 -2.42
C HIS A 322 -5.39 -29.32 -1.54
N GLU A 323 -5.71 -30.50 -1.00
CA GLU A 323 -4.78 -31.24 -0.12
C GLU A 323 -3.55 -31.75 -0.89
N ASN A 324 -3.72 -32.21 -2.15
CA ASN A 324 -2.57 -32.60 -2.98
C ASN A 324 -1.66 -31.40 -3.29
N LEU A 325 -2.23 -30.27 -3.72
CA LEU A 325 -1.42 -29.07 -3.99
C LEU A 325 -0.70 -28.55 -2.74
N LYS A 326 -1.34 -28.67 -1.57
CA LYS A 326 -0.71 -28.32 -0.29
C LYS A 326 0.47 -29.25 0.03
N SER A 327 0.33 -30.55 -0.23
CA SER A 327 1.41 -31.55 -0.04
C SER A 327 2.56 -31.30 -1.02
N ILE A 328 2.27 -31.10 -2.30
CA ILE A 328 3.27 -30.77 -3.32
C ILE A 328 4.03 -29.50 -2.94
N PHE A 329 3.34 -28.47 -2.51
CA PHE A 329 3.99 -27.22 -2.09
C PHE A 329 4.84 -27.40 -0.82
N ALA A 330 4.39 -28.22 0.14
CA ALA A 330 5.17 -28.51 1.34
C ALA A 330 6.46 -29.26 0.99
N LEU A 331 6.37 -30.25 0.09
CA LEU A 331 7.52 -31.00 -0.42
C LEU A 331 8.47 -30.05 -1.17
N ALA A 332 7.97 -29.25 -2.10
CA ALA A 332 8.79 -28.27 -2.84
C ALA A 332 9.53 -27.30 -1.92
N LYS A 333 8.89 -26.86 -0.82
CA LYS A 333 9.55 -26.00 0.18
C LYS A 333 10.62 -26.73 0.99
N SER A 334 10.43 -28.01 1.29
CA SER A 334 11.42 -28.80 2.06
C SER A 334 12.74 -28.99 1.33
N LEU A 335 12.76 -28.83 0.01
CA LEU A 335 13.99 -28.89 -0.81
C LEU A 335 14.91 -27.67 -0.62
N ASN A 336 14.46 -26.64 0.07
CA ASN A 336 15.24 -25.48 0.54
C ASN A 336 16.16 -24.87 -0.54
N HIS A 337 15.63 -24.65 -1.74
CA HIS A 337 16.32 -24.08 -2.92
C HIS A 337 17.50 -24.94 -3.48
N GLN A 338 17.60 -26.19 -3.07
CA GLN A 338 18.67 -27.13 -3.48
C GLN A 338 18.11 -28.32 -4.27
N ALA A 339 16.96 -28.15 -4.91
CA ALA A 339 16.36 -29.22 -5.69
C ALA A 339 17.23 -29.62 -6.88
N THR A 340 17.40 -30.94 -7.08
CA THR A 340 17.93 -31.46 -8.32
C THR A 340 16.90 -31.38 -9.45
N GLN A 341 17.35 -31.48 -10.71
CA GLN A 341 16.41 -31.48 -11.84
C GLN A 341 15.42 -32.64 -11.75
N GLU A 342 15.83 -33.81 -11.29
CA GLU A 342 14.97 -34.98 -11.08
C GLU A 342 13.88 -34.70 -10.05
N GLN A 343 14.22 -34.03 -8.94
CA GLN A 343 13.23 -33.65 -7.93
C GLN A 343 12.23 -32.62 -8.46
N VAL A 344 12.69 -31.67 -9.28
CA VAL A 344 11.79 -30.71 -9.95
C VAL A 344 10.85 -31.43 -10.91
N ASP A 345 11.38 -32.38 -11.70
CA ASP A 345 10.58 -33.16 -12.65
C ASP A 345 9.56 -34.07 -11.92
N GLN A 346 9.93 -34.62 -10.76
CA GLN A 346 9.01 -35.35 -9.90
C GLN A 346 7.86 -34.46 -9.39
N LEU A 347 8.16 -33.23 -8.90
CA LEU A 347 7.12 -32.28 -8.50
C LEU A 347 6.18 -31.93 -9.65
N LYS A 348 6.73 -31.76 -10.86
CA LYS A 348 5.91 -31.53 -12.06
C LYS A 348 5.03 -32.73 -12.40
N ALA A 349 5.56 -33.96 -12.27
CA ALA A 349 4.81 -35.17 -12.49
C ALA A 349 3.62 -35.29 -11.50
N GLU A 350 3.79 -34.90 -10.24
CA GLU A 350 2.69 -34.87 -9.26
C GLU A 350 1.57 -33.89 -9.67
N ILE A 351 1.93 -32.73 -10.23
CA ILE A 351 0.90 -31.81 -10.80
C ILE A 351 0.20 -32.44 -11.99
N LEU A 352 0.93 -33.13 -12.89
CA LEU A 352 0.35 -33.82 -14.04
C LEU A 352 -0.58 -34.96 -13.61
N GLN A 353 -0.25 -35.70 -12.56
CA GLN A 353 -1.10 -36.78 -12.02
C GLN A 353 -2.50 -36.30 -11.62
N LEU A 354 -2.64 -35.03 -11.19
CA LEU A 354 -3.96 -34.47 -10.90
C LEU A 354 -4.88 -34.47 -12.13
N THR A 355 -4.35 -34.46 -13.35
CA THR A 355 -5.17 -34.45 -14.59
C THR A 355 -5.73 -35.83 -14.93
N TYR A 356 -5.16 -36.93 -14.41
CA TYR A 356 -5.61 -38.28 -14.71
C TYR A 356 -6.91 -38.65 -13.98
N ARG A 357 -7.27 -37.88 -12.95
CA ARG A 357 -8.53 -38.07 -12.24
C ARG A 357 -9.70 -37.50 -13.03
N HIS A 358 -10.79 -38.24 -13.13
CA HIS A 358 -12.03 -37.70 -13.65
C HIS A 358 -12.69 -36.76 -12.62
N TYR A 359 -12.96 -35.52 -13.02
CA TYR A 359 -13.66 -34.52 -12.22
C TYR A 359 -15.04 -34.26 -12.84
N LYS A 360 -16.11 -34.33 -12.04
CA LYS A 360 -17.48 -34.01 -12.46
C LYS A 360 -17.59 -32.49 -12.80
N HIS A 361 -16.92 -31.65 -12.00
CA HIS A 361 -17.01 -30.19 -12.13
C HIS A 361 -16.02 -29.64 -13.14
N THR A 362 -16.51 -28.97 -14.18
CA THR A 362 -15.71 -28.35 -15.25
C THR A 362 -14.74 -27.30 -14.74
N THR A 363 -15.09 -26.58 -13.66
CA THR A 363 -14.23 -25.56 -13.03
C THR A 363 -12.97 -26.19 -12.45
N ILE A 364 -13.10 -27.33 -11.75
CA ILE A 364 -11.95 -28.07 -11.19
C ILE A 364 -11.07 -28.57 -12.33
N ARG A 365 -11.67 -29.23 -13.33
CA ARG A 365 -10.95 -29.74 -14.50
C ARG A 365 -10.17 -28.64 -15.22
N ARG A 366 -10.78 -27.47 -15.44
CA ARG A 366 -10.11 -26.31 -16.04
C ARG A 366 -8.96 -25.81 -15.17
N PHE A 367 -9.15 -25.74 -13.86
CA PHE A 367 -8.12 -25.30 -12.92
C PHE A 367 -6.90 -26.23 -12.96
N VAL A 368 -7.11 -27.53 -12.85
CA VAL A 368 -6.05 -28.56 -12.87
C VAL A 368 -5.34 -28.58 -14.23
N ASN A 369 -6.09 -28.59 -15.34
CA ASN A 369 -5.50 -28.55 -16.69
C ASN A 369 -4.69 -27.27 -16.93
N ASN A 370 -5.13 -26.12 -16.40
CA ASN A 370 -4.35 -24.90 -16.49
C ASN A 370 -3.02 -25.01 -15.73
N LEU A 371 -3.01 -25.60 -14.54
CA LEU A 371 -1.76 -25.82 -13.79
C LEU A 371 -0.81 -26.78 -14.54
N ALA A 372 -1.35 -27.89 -15.04
CA ALA A 372 -0.57 -28.95 -15.68
C ALA A 372 -0.01 -28.58 -17.06
N HIS A 373 -0.74 -27.83 -17.89
CA HIS A 373 -0.34 -27.61 -19.28
C HIS A 373 0.09 -26.16 -19.61
N ARG A 374 -0.40 -25.21 -18.84
CA ARG A 374 -0.08 -23.81 -19.08
C ARG A 374 0.93 -23.22 -18.09
N ASP A 375 0.84 -23.64 -16.84
CA ASP A 375 1.50 -23.00 -15.70
C ASP A 375 2.70 -23.81 -15.18
N LEU A 376 2.84 -25.05 -15.56
CA LEU A 376 3.74 -26.06 -14.98
C LEU A 376 5.20 -25.58 -14.88
N GLU A 377 5.74 -25.01 -15.97
CA GLU A 377 7.12 -24.54 -16.02
C GLU A 377 7.40 -23.33 -15.10
N ASP A 378 6.34 -22.67 -14.66
CA ASP A 378 6.40 -21.45 -13.86
C ASP A 378 6.12 -21.68 -12.36
N LEU A 379 5.99 -22.96 -11.93
CA LEU A 379 5.60 -23.30 -10.55
C LEU A 379 6.79 -23.50 -9.59
N PHE A 380 7.94 -23.98 -10.08
CA PHE A 380 8.97 -24.54 -9.22
C PHE A 380 10.35 -23.90 -9.33
N ARG A 381 10.50 -22.71 -9.94
CA ARG A 381 11.81 -22.03 -10.07
C ARG A 381 12.43 -21.70 -8.72
N PHE A 382 11.61 -21.43 -7.72
CA PHE A 382 12.09 -21.15 -6.36
C PHE A 382 12.80 -22.34 -5.71
N THR A 383 12.57 -23.57 -6.16
CA THR A 383 13.20 -24.76 -5.55
C THR A 383 14.68 -24.88 -5.86
N THR A 384 15.15 -24.21 -6.93
CA THR A 384 16.55 -24.24 -7.39
C THR A 384 17.25 -22.89 -7.25
N ASP A 385 16.55 -21.85 -6.81
CA ASP A 385 17.10 -20.49 -6.75
C ASP A 385 16.67 -19.76 -5.46
N PRO A 386 17.63 -19.52 -4.53
CA PRO A 386 17.33 -18.90 -3.23
C PRO A 386 16.90 -17.43 -3.30
N GLN A 387 17.06 -16.76 -4.45
CA GLN A 387 16.60 -15.39 -4.62
C GLN A 387 15.12 -15.31 -5.05
N ILE A 388 14.53 -16.45 -5.44
CA ILE A 388 13.13 -16.50 -5.89
C ILE A 388 12.26 -17.01 -4.73
N ASP A 389 11.36 -16.16 -4.24
CA ASP A 389 10.36 -16.61 -3.28
C ASP A 389 9.25 -17.42 -3.97
N PRO A 390 8.70 -18.44 -3.30
CA PRO A 390 7.57 -19.20 -3.82
C PRO A 390 6.27 -18.38 -3.91
N THR A 391 6.21 -17.23 -3.26
CA THR A 391 5.01 -16.40 -3.14
C THR A 391 5.27 -14.95 -3.50
N ASN A 392 4.22 -14.23 -3.90
CA ASN A 392 4.27 -12.79 -4.17
C ASN A 392 3.81 -11.95 -2.95
N ASN A 393 3.85 -12.50 -1.75
CA ASN A 393 3.37 -11.85 -0.53
C ASN A 393 4.08 -10.52 -0.24
N ILE A 394 5.32 -10.38 -0.70
CA ILE A 394 6.08 -9.13 -0.60
C ILE A 394 5.38 -7.99 -1.36
N SER A 395 4.90 -8.24 -2.59
CA SER A 395 4.15 -7.24 -3.37
C SER A 395 2.84 -6.86 -2.71
N GLU A 396 2.11 -7.85 -2.19
CA GLU A 396 0.83 -7.61 -1.49
C GLU A 396 1.05 -6.75 -0.24
N ARG A 397 2.10 -7.06 0.55
CA ARG A 397 2.45 -6.28 1.74
C ARG A 397 2.77 -4.83 1.38
N GLU A 398 3.57 -4.61 0.35
CA GLU A 398 3.95 -3.26 -0.07
C GLU A 398 2.76 -2.51 -0.71
N LEU A 399 1.88 -3.17 -1.46
CA LEU A 399 0.65 -2.56 -1.97
C LEU A 399 -0.28 -2.05 -0.86
N ARG A 400 -0.28 -2.69 0.33
CA ARG A 400 -1.09 -2.25 1.47
C ARG A 400 -0.83 -0.79 1.84
N HIS A 401 0.38 -0.26 1.62
CA HIS A 401 0.70 1.14 1.87
C HIS A 401 -0.13 2.08 0.99
N LEU A 402 -0.24 1.81 -0.32
CA LEU A 402 -1.10 2.58 -1.22
C LEU A 402 -2.59 2.34 -0.95
N VAL A 403 -2.98 1.11 -0.61
CA VAL A 403 -4.37 0.79 -0.24
C VAL A 403 -4.81 1.61 0.98
N MET A 404 -3.96 1.75 1.99
CA MET A 404 -4.26 2.56 3.17
C MET A 404 -4.34 4.06 2.84
N ILE A 405 -3.42 4.57 2.00
CA ILE A 405 -3.51 5.95 1.51
C ILE A 405 -4.83 6.16 0.74
N ARG A 406 -5.21 5.22 -0.13
CA ARG A 406 -6.48 5.26 -0.86
C ARG A 406 -7.69 5.27 0.06
N ARG A 407 -7.69 4.49 1.14
CA ARG A 407 -8.80 4.47 2.11
C ARG A 407 -9.00 5.81 2.81
N ILE A 408 -7.92 6.56 3.04
CA ILE A 408 -7.96 7.87 3.69
C ILE A 408 -8.30 8.98 2.70
N SER A 409 -7.70 8.96 1.49
CA SER A 409 -7.81 10.04 0.51
C SER A 409 -8.86 9.80 -0.58
N HIS A 410 -9.45 8.58 -0.63
CA HIS A 410 -10.31 8.10 -1.72
C HIS A 410 -9.65 8.15 -3.10
N GLY A 411 -8.31 8.18 -3.16
CA GLY A 411 -7.49 8.26 -4.37
C GLY A 411 -6.90 9.65 -4.60
N SER A 412 -6.76 10.06 -5.85
CA SER A 412 -6.14 11.34 -6.23
C SER A 412 -7.12 12.24 -6.97
N ARG A 413 -7.03 13.55 -6.73
CA ARG A 413 -7.86 14.54 -7.45
C ARG A 413 -7.34 14.89 -8.85
N SER A 414 -6.10 14.53 -9.17
CA SER A 414 -5.46 14.81 -10.47
C SER A 414 -4.45 13.74 -10.83
N ARG A 415 -4.09 13.65 -12.15
CA ARG A 415 -3.00 12.77 -12.61
C ARG A 415 -1.67 13.17 -11.99
N ARG A 416 -1.38 14.48 -11.90
CA ARG A 416 -0.18 14.99 -11.24
C ARG A 416 -0.10 14.55 -9.78
N GLY A 417 -1.20 14.68 -9.02
CA GLY A 417 -1.26 14.20 -7.64
C GLY A 417 -1.02 12.70 -7.51
N ALA A 418 -1.57 11.89 -8.43
CA ALA A 418 -1.32 10.44 -8.45
C ALA A 418 0.17 10.12 -8.71
N THR A 419 0.82 10.84 -9.64
CA THR A 419 2.26 10.70 -9.91
C THR A 419 3.10 11.08 -8.69
N VAL A 420 2.79 12.21 -8.05
CA VAL A 420 3.46 12.65 -6.80
C VAL A 420 3.30 11.60 -5.70
N THR A 421 2.09 11.07 -5.52
CA THR A 421 1.82 10.00 -4.54
C THR A 421 2.67 8.77 -4.81
N ALA A 422 2.67 8.27 -6.05
CA ALA A 422 3.46 7.09 -6.43
C ALA A 422 4.96 7.33 -6.20
N GLN A 423 5.48 8.47 -6.62
CA GLN A 423 6.89 8.82 -6.52
C GLN A 423 7.37 8.94 -5.07
N LEU A 424 6.70 9.77 -4.26
CA LEU A 424 7.12 10.00 -2.88
C LEU A 424 6.91 8.78 -1.99
N THR A 425 5.84 8.01 -2.23
CA THR A 425 5.63 6.73 -1.52
C THR A 425 6.72 5.73 -1.88
N SER A 426 7.18 5.67 -3.14
CA SER A 426 8.29 4.78 -3.55
C SER A 426 9.55 5.06 -2.74
N ILE A 427 9.92 6.32 -2.59
CA ILE A 427 11.12 6.72 -1.87
C ILE A 427 11.02 6.33 -0.40
N ILE A 428 9.91 6.67 0.26
CA ILE A 428 9.68 6.33 1.67
C ILE A 428 9.68 4.83 1.90
N GLN A 429 8.97 4.06 1.05
CA GLN A 429 8.92 2.61 1.22
C GLN A 429 10.26 1.95 0.87
N THR A 430 11.04 2.49 -0.07
CA THR A 430 12.40 2.02 -0.34
C THR A 430 13.30 2.19 0.89
N LEU A 431 13.28 3.37 1.54
CA LEU A 431 14.05 3.59 2.77
C LEU A 431 13.62 2.64 3.89
N ARG A 432 12.30 2.45 4.09
CA ARG A 432 11.77 1.48 5.06
C ARG A 432 12.16 0.05 4.75
N PHE A 433 12.10 -0.32 3.49
CA PHE A 433 12.46 -1.65 3.02
C PHE A 433 13.95 -1.97 3.29
N ARG A 434 14.80 -0.94 3.20
CA ARG A 434 16.22 -1.00 3.57
C ARG A 434 16.46 -0.89 5.07
N LYS A 435 15.42 -0.69 5.87
CA LYS A 435 15.49 -0.44 7.33
C LYS A 435 16.26 0.84 7.70
N GLU A 436 16.31 1.80 6.81
CA GLU A 436 16.93 3.11 7.04
C GLU A 436 16.00 4.03 7.84
N ASN A 437 16.59 4.99 8.58
CA ASN A 437 15.81 6.09 9.16
C ASN A 437 15.25 6.96 8.04
N VAL A 438 13.93 7.04 7.95
CA VAL A 438 13.25 7.67 6.81
C VAL A 438 13.61 9.15 6.69
N LEU A 439 13.54 9.93 7.79
CA LEU A 439 13.83 11.38 7.74
C LEU A 439 15.28 11.64 7.38
N GLN A 440 16.21 10.92 7.99
CA GLN A 440 17.63 11.03 7.67
C GLN A 440 17.91 10.61 6.23
N GLY A 441 17.35 9.50 5.77
CA GLY A 441 17.48 9.02 4.39
C GLY A 441 16.95 10.03 3.36
N LEU A 442 15.80 10.68 3.67
CA LEU A 442 15.27 11.75 2.83
C LEU A 442 16.23 12.94 2.72
N GLN A 443 16.84 13.36 3.82
CA GLN A 443 17.85 14.42 3.81
C GLN A 443 19.09 14.03 3.00
N ASN A 444 19.63 12.83 3.23
CA ASN A 444 20.83 12.33 2.56
C ASN A 444 20.66 12.25 1.04
N ILE A 445 19.47 11.89 0.54
CA ILE A 445 19.20 11.84 -0.90
C ILE A 445 19.30 13.24 -1.54
N LEU A 446 18.87 14.29 -0.85
CA LEU A 446 18.92 15.67 -1.36
C LEU A 446 20.27 16.34 -1.15
N ASN A 447 21.02 15.95 -0.11
CA ASN A 447 22.31 16.51 0.24
C ASN A 447 23.40 15.41 0.25
N PRO A 448 23.77 14.84 -0.91
CA PRO A 448 24.73 13.73 -0.97
C PRO A 448 26.15 14.08 -0.51
N LEU A 449 26.48 15.36 -0.31
CA LEU A 449 27.81 15.83 0.04
C LEU A 449 28.05 16.00 1.56
N GLN A 450 27.07 15.72 2.42
CA GLN A 450 27.22 15.87 3.88
C GLN A 450 27.39 14.54 4.65
N THR A 451 27.57 13.43 3.96
CA THR A 451 27.69 12.09 4.59
C THR A 451 29.11 11.54 4.64
N THR A 452 30.13 12.41 4.58
CA THR A 452 31.52 12.04 4.86
C THR A 452 32.03 12.84 6.04
N GLU A 453 31.53 12.54 7.24
CA GLU A 453 32.22 12.75 8.53
C GLU A 453 31.84 11.60 9.48
#